data_59e3b3fb62763b627cf6c0d4a03d19a2
#
_entry.id   59e3b3fb62763b627cf6c0d4a03d19a2
#
_cell.length_a   1.000
_cell.length_b   1.000
_cell.length_c   1.000
_cell.angle_alpha   90.00
_cell.angle_beta   90.00
_cell.angle_gamma   90.00
#
_symmetry.space_group_name_H-M   'P 1'
#
loop_
_entity.id
_entity.type
_entity.pdbx_description
1 polymer ?
#
loop_
_entity_poly.entity_id
_entity_poly.type
_entity_poly.pdbx_seq_one_letter_code
_entity_poly.pdbx_strand_id
1 'polypeptide(L)'
;MSRGEYEALPVYDAGDSGYPPSSHTSTSSRRNSRFSKSRFSCSLVTLRPRTAFALFKFILPTIAAVLVACYIVYYMFEPHLHVDLVFYDRQWINAEIKPLTPLGGCFDPANVSPFYNVTEAVYGKKKNEVQAGVPMRMGMDCYAFAGTVEDLDEDPSHTYIAPDQRRQFHTYWRVDLAPLGERQEFMLKSFFATQNIPKSRLVLWSNGDLEDNLIVQKYLKLFPDSFKLDIVDIPTLAKGTAMEDHKLLNLQDKKAWVDGDLVRLLVIWAYGGVWVDMDMLITRDLAPLLEHEFVTQWDCYDKVYQALNGALMHFRKQSPYLCEAFHLMANSTPPRSPSTDWGAILYLRLWRRLLLESIPPFKILPFCFSDPLACRLDNSVPDPFVPDRKDGRWADAPKGQGIEEGGRLSWALSKIFTVHLHNRWDKGFPKDGWVERLLLRKYDEKLKHITQRNEL
;
A
#
# COMPACT_ATOMS: atom_id res chain seq x y z
N MET A 1 22.20 -19.27 -4.44
CA MET A 1 21.03 -18.79 -5.18
C MET A 1 19.79 -19.31 -4.45
N SER A 2 19.33 -18.68 -3.40
CA SER A 2 18.04 -18.96 -2.77
C SER A 2 17.10 -17.88 -3.27
N ARG A 3 16.09 -18.29 -4.02
CA ARG A 3 14.94 -17.47 -4.36
C ARG A 3 14.31 -17.04 -3.03
N GLY A 4 14.34 -15.75 -2.72
CA GLY A 4 13.43 -15.21 -1.72
C GLY A 4 12.01 -15.43 -2.24
N GLU A 5 11.32 -16.36 -1.63
CA GLU A 5 9.86 -16.47 -1.76
C GLU A 5 9.29 -15.17 -1.21
N TYR A 6 9.01 -14.24 -2.13
CA TYR A 6 7.99 -13.27 -1.84
C TYR A 6 6.70 -14.09 -1.77
N GLU A 7 6.18 -14.32 -0.57
CA GLU A 7 4.78 -14.70 -0.43
C GLU A 7 4.00 -13.64 -1.18
N ALA A 8 3.58 -13.98 -2.38
CA ALA A 8 2.56 -13.25 -3.09
C ALA A 8 1.43 -13.07 -2.09
N LEU A 9 0.96 -11.85 -1.92
CA LEU A 9 -0.32 -11.60 -1.26
C LEU A 9 -1.27 -12.70 -1.70
N PRO A 10 -2.06 -13.32 -0.83
CA PRO A 10 -2.85 -14.48 -1.16
C PRO A 10 -3.61 -14.17 -2.45
N VAL A 11 -3.14 -14.77 -3.52
CA VAL A 11 -3.89 -14.93 -4.75
C VAL A 11 -5.17 -15.56 -4.27
N TYR A 12 -6.29 -14.94 -4.50
CA TYR A 12 -7.60 -15.45 -4.16
C TYR A 12 -7.66 -16.91 -4.56
N ASP A 13 -7.53 -17.79 -3.58
CA ASP A 13 -7.80 -19.20 -3.77
C ASP A 13 -9.31 -19.33 -4.00
N ALA A 14 -9.69 -19.46 -5.26
CA ALA A 14 -11.08 -19.59 -5.70
C ALA A 14 -11.60 -21.03 -5.45
N GLY A 15 -11.17 -21.65 -4.38
CA GLY A 15 -11.47 -23.02 -4.04
C GLY A 15 -12.01 -23.20 -2.64
N ASP A 16 -13.24 -22.78 -2.37
CA ASP A 16 -14.17 -23.51 -1.51
C ASP A 16 -15.57 -22.90 -1.54
N SER A 17 -16.25 -23.00 -2.67
CA SER A 17 -17.70 -22.95 -2.69
C SER A 17 -18.22 -24.38 -2.61
N GLY A 18 -18.48 -24.83 -1.39
CA GLY A 18 -19.15 -26.09 -1.14
C GLY A 18 -20.56 -26.10 -1.76
N TYR A 19 -20.67 -26.70 -2.94
CA TYR A 19 -21.94 -27.20 -3.44
C TYR A 19 -22.00 -28.70 -3.18
N PRO A 20 -23.13 -29.25 -2.69
CA PRO A 20 -23.29 -30.67 -2.46
C PRO A 20 -23.24 -31.44 -3.81
N PRO A 21 -22.65 -32.62 -3.84
CA PRO A 21 -22.54 -33.38 -5.07
C PRO A 21 -23.93 -33.90 -5.52
N SER A 22 -24.37 -33.50 -6.69
CA SER A 22 -25.50 -34.11 -7.37
C SER A 22 -25.09 -35.51 -7.80
N SER A 23 -25.77 -36.51 -7.24
CA SER A 23 -25.66 -37.91 -7.61
C SER A 23 -26.18 -38.14 -9.04
N HIS A 24 -25.29 -38.32 -9.98
CA HIS A 24 -25.59 -38.94 -11.25
C HIS A 24 -24.89 -40.30 -11.35
N THR A 25 -25.68 -41.37 -11.16
CA THR A 25 -25.32 -42.71 -11.46
C THR A 25 -25.16 -42.86 -12.99
N SER A 26 -23.92 -43.06 -13.44
CA SER A 26 -23.64 -43.50 -14.79
C SER A 26 -23.08 -44.92 -14.76
N THR A 27 -23.85 -45.82 -15.34
CA THR A 27 -23.56 -47.23 -15.60
C THR A 27 -22.28 -47.40 -16.41
N SER A 28 -21.31 -48.11 -15.83
CA SER A 28 -20.05 -48.46 -16.49
C SER A 28 -20.25 -49.53 -17.55
N SER A 29 -20.12 -49.18 -18.81
CA SER A 29 -19.88 -50.11 -19.89
C SER A 29 -18.38 -50.44 -19.98
N ARG A 30 -18.01 -51.63 -19.54
CA ARG A 30 -16.66 -52.20 -19.73
C ARG A 30 -16.40 -52.44 -21.21
N ARG A 31 -15.66 -51.62 -21.89
CA ARG A 31 -15.02 -51.94 -23.15
C ARG A 31 -13.55 -52.32 -22.87
N ASN A 32 -13.31 -53.64 -23.01
CA ASN A 32 -11.96 -54.19 -23.05
C ASN A 32 -11.22 -53.67 -24.29
N SER A 33 -10.34 -52.69 -24.14
CA SER A 33 -9.37 -52.36 -25.18
C SER A 33 -8.08 -53.15 -24.93
N ARG A 34 -7.81 -54.07 -25.83
CA ARG A 34 -6.52 -54.78 -25.89
C ARG A 34 -5.42 -53.76 -26.15
N PHE A 35 -4.59 -53.49 -25.16
CA PHE A 35 -3.35 -52.76 -25.35
C PHE A 35 -2.39 -53.60 -26.20
N SER A 36 -2.25 -53.22 -27.45
CA SER A 36 -1.19 -53.67 -28.31
C SER A 36 0.12 -53.05 -27.77
N LYS A 37 1.02 -53.86 -27.24
CA LYS A 37 2.38 -53.47 -26.90
C LYS A 37 3.14 -53.18 -28.20
N SER A 38 3.07 -51.95 -28.71
CA SER A 38 4.04 -51.49 -29.69
C SER A 38 5.37 -51.36 -28.99
N ARG A 39 6.28 -52.30 -29.28
CA ARG A 39 7.70 -52.14 -28.93
C ARG A 39 8.23 -50.95 -29.74
N PHE A 40 8.37 -49.78 -29.10
CA PHE A 40 9.25 -48.73 -29.61
C PHE A 40 10.67 -49.33 -29.64
N SER A 41 11.04 -49.86 -30.78
CA SER A 41 12.42 -50.15 -31.09
C SER A 41 13.11 -48.78 -31.27
N CYS A 42 13.89 -48.36 -30.27
CA CYS A 42 14.76 -47.23 -30.40
C CYS A 42 15.92 -47.72 -31.35
N SER A 43 15.67 -47.58 -32.65
CA SER A 43 16.79 -47.76 -33.62
C SER A 43 17.74 -46.58 -33.38
N LEU A 44 18.82 -46.85 -32.71
CA LEU A 44 19.98 -45.96 -32.73
C LEU A 44 20.36 -45.74 -34.21
N VAL A 45 19.95 -44.57 -34.72
CA VAL A 45 20.41 -44.12 -36.04
C VAL A 45 21.92 -43.95 -35.91
N THR A 46 22.66 -44.97 -36.30
CA THR A 46 24.10 -44.87 -36.46
C THR A 46 24.38 -43.94 -37.64
N LEU A 47 24.50 -42.66 -37.36
CA LEU A 47 24.93 -41.64 -38.31
C LEU A 47 26.28 -42.10 -38.88
N ARG A 48 26.37 -42.25 -40.22
CA ARG A 48 27.63 -42.53 -40.89
C ARG A 48 28.71 -41.51 -40.44
N PRO A 49 29.93 -41.93 -40.10
CA PRO A 49 30.93 -41.04 -39.52
C PRO A 49 31.18 -39.73 -40.35
N ARG A 50 31.03 -39.82 -41.69
CA ARG A 50 31.15 -38.62 -42.56
C ARG A 50 30.01 -37.62 -42.40
N THR A 51 28.78 -38.07 -42.14
CA THR A 51 27.63 -37.16 -41.87
C THR A 51 27.69 -36.58 -40.47
N ALA A 52 28.15 -37.34 -39.49
CA ALA A 52 28.38 -36.83 -38.14
C ALA A 52 29.45 -35.74 -38.12
N PHE A 53 30.56 -35.95 -38.86
CA PHE A 53 31.63 -34.97 -38.95
C PHE A 53 31.19 -33.67 -39.70
N ALA A 54 30.41 -33.80 -40.77
CA ALA A 54 29.85 -32.66 -41.47
C ALA A 54 28.82 -31.90 -40.59
N LEU A 55 27.96 -32.62 -39.87
CA LEU A 55 27.04 -32.01 -38.92
C LEU A 55 27.79 -31.26 -37.82
N PHE A 56 28.84 -31.86 -37.28
CA PHE A 56 29.67 -31.22 -36.25
C PHE A 56 30.37 -29.97 -36.76
N LYS A 57 30.82 -29.97 -38.00
CA LYS A 57 31.50 -28.85 -38.66
C LYS A 57 30.60 -27.64 -38.89
N PHE A 58 29.26 -27.83 -39.01
CA PHE A 58 28.28 -26.76 -39.15
C PHE A 58 27.58 -26.40 -37.84
N ILE A 59 27.25 -27.39 -37.01
CA ILE A 59 26.52 -27.18 -35.78
C ILE A 59 27.38 -26.43 -34.76
N LEU A 60 28.66 -26.83 -34.61
CA LEU A 60 29.54 -26.22 -33.62
C LEU A 60 29.77 -24.71 -33.84
N PRO A 61 30.13 -24.26 -35.06
CA PRO A 61 30.28 -22.82 -35.32
C PRO A 61 28.95 -22.05 -35.24
N THR A 62 27.83 -22.70 -35.59
CA THR A 62 26.50 -22.07 -35.45
C THR A 62 26.15 -21.88 -33.97
N ILE A 63 26.37 -22.89 -33.14
CA ILE A 63 26.18 -22.78 -31.69
C ILE A 63 27.12 -21.70 -31.12
N ALA A 64 28.36 -21.70 -31.50
CA ALA A 64 29.32 -20.69 -31.06
C ALA A 64 28.89 -19.27 -31.47
N ALA A 65 28.42 -19.10 -32.71
CA ALA A 65 27.89 -17.81 -33.19
C ALA A 65 26.68 -17.36 -32.41
N VAL A 66 25.75 -18.29 -32.11
CA VAL A 66 24.56 -17.97 -31.27
C VAL A 66 24.98 -17.60 -29.86
N LEU A 67 25.91 -18.34 -29.25
CA LEU A 67 26.38 -17.99 -27.91
C LEU A 67 27.10 -16.63 -27.85
N VAL A 68 27.91 -16.33 -28.88
CA VAL A 68 28.55 -15.00 -29.01
C VAL A 68 27.47 -13.89 -29.19
N ALA A 69 26.47 -14.14 -30.02
CA ALA A 69 25.38 -13.17 -30.21
C ALA A 69 24.59 -12.98 -28.91
N CYS A 70 24.26 -14.08 -28.19
CA CYS A 70 23.61 -14.00 -26.88
C CYS A 70 24.49 -13.25 -25.86
N TYR A 71 25.79 -13.49 -25.87
CA TYR A 71 26.71 -12.79 -24.97
C TYR A 71 26.77 -11.28 -25.29
N ILE A 72 26.84 -10.91 -26.58
CA ILE A 72 26.80 -9.49 -27.02
C ILE A 72 25.49 -8.84 -26.59
N VAL A 73 24.35 -9.51 -26.83
CA VAL A 73 23.04 -9.00 -26.40
C VAL A 73 22.99 -8.84 -24.86
N TYR A 74 23.46 -9.83 -24.12
CA TYR A 74 23.52 -9.75 -22.65
C TYR A 74 24.46 -8.65 -22.14
N TYR A 75 25.58 -8.41 -22.85
CA TYR A 75 26.52 -7.35 -22.48
C TYR A 75 26.01 -5.95 -22.83
N MET A 76 25.31 -5.81 -23.96
CA MET A 76 24.79 -4.52 -24.42
C MET A 76 23.41 -4.15 -23.86
N PHE A 77 22.62 -5.15 -23.51
CA PHE A 77 21.24 -4.98 -23.03
C PHE A 77 21.06 -5.77 -21.73
N GLU A 78 20.39 -5.17 -20.78
CA GLU A 78 19.96 -5.86 -19.57
C GLU A 78 18.55 -6.44 -19.81
N PRO A 79 18.43 -7.75 -20.14
CA PRO A 79 17.12 -8.32 -20.46
C PRO A 79 16.28 -8.48 -19.20
N HIS A 80 15.19 -7.74 -19.11
CA HIS A 80 14.18 -7.91 -18.08
C HIS A 80 12.99 -8.68 -18.65
N LEU A 81 12.75 -9.86 -18.12
CA LEU A 81 11.57 -10.67 -18.44
C LEU A 81 10.60 -10.63 -17.27
N HIS A 82 9.48 -9.94 -17.45
CA HIS A 82 8.37 -9.95 -16.51
C HIS A 82 7.27 -10.86 -17.06
N VAL A 83 6.89 -11.86 -16.28
CA VAL A 83 5.75 -12.72 -16.58
C VAL A 83 4.73 -12.54 -15.46
N ASP A 84 3.70 -11.74 -15.72
CA ASP A 84 2.58 -11.57 -14.81
C ASP A 84 1.46 -12.55 -15.19
N LEU A 85 1.20 -13.49 -14.31
CA LEU A 85 0.06 -14.40 -14.41
C LEU A 85 -1.02 -13.86 -13.48
N VAL A 86 -2.06 -13.26 -14.06
CA VAL A 86 -3.17 -12.69 -13.30
C VAL A 86 -4.44 -13.49 -13.57
N PHE A 87 -5.05 -13.99 -12.49
CA PHE A 87 -6.34 -14.65 -12.56
C PHE A 87 -7.43 -13.67 -12.16
N TYR A 88 -8.28 -13.31 -13.12
CA TYR A 88 -9.41 -12.42 -12.88
C TYR A 88 -10.64 -13.23 -12.50
N ASP A 89 -11.28 -12.84 -11.40
CA ASP A 89 -12.61 -13.36 -11.06
C ASP A 89 -13.63 -12.98 -12.15
N ARG A 90 -14.37 -13.98 -12.65
CA ARG A 90 -15.36 -13.76 -13.71
C ARG A 90 -16.50 -12.84 -13.28
N GLN A 91 -16.90 -12.90 -12.01
CA GLN A 91 -17.96 -12.03 -11.49
C GLN A 91 -17.46 -10.58 -11.46
N TRP A 92 -16.20 -10.37 -11.07
CA TRP A 92 -15.58 -9.06 -11.10
C TRP A 92 -15.53 -8.50 -12.54
N ILE A 93 -15.02 -9.26 -13.52
CA ILE A 93 -14.99 -8.84 -14.93
C ILE A 93 -16.39 -8.49 -15.41
N ASN A 94 -17.38 -9.36 -15.15
CA ASN A 94 -18.76 -9.10 -15.56
C ASN A 94 -19.36 -7.85 -14.89
N ALA A 95 -18.91 -7.50 -13.69
CA ALA A 95 -19.33 -6.26 -13.04
C ALA A 95 -18.67 -5.04 -13.68
N GLU A 96 -17.39 -5.15 -14.05
CA GLU A 96 -16.61 -4.04 -14.62
C GLU A 96 -17.04 -3.64 -16.05
N ILE A 97 -17.62 -4.55 -16.83
CA ILE A 97 -18.16 -4.24 -18.17
C ILE A 97 -19.59 -3.67 -18.13
N LYS A 98 -20.26 -3.68 -16.97
CA LYS A 98 -21.58 -3.06 -16.83
C LYS A 98 -21.45 -1.55 -16.77
N PRO A 99 -22.45 -0.80 -17.21
CA PRO A 99 -22.51 0.63 -17.01
C PRO A 99 -22.35 0.97 -15.53
N LEU A 100 -21.52 1.98 -15.24
CA LEU A 100 -21.37 2.48 -13.88
C LEU A 100 -22.68 3.09 -13.40
N THR A 101 -23.05 2.80 -12.16
CA THR A 101 -24.19 3.48 -11.51
C THR A 101 -23.81 4.93 -11.22
N PRO A 102 -24.74 5.88 -11.30
CA PRO A 102 -24.50 7.28 -10.95
C PRO A 102 -24.01 7.42 -9.50
N LEU A 103 -23.41 8.56 -9.21
CA LEU A 103 -23.07 8.99 -7.86
C LEU A 103 -24.34 9.24 -7.03
N GLY A 104 -24.21 9.28 -5.70
CA GLY A 104 -25.30 9.52 -4.76
C GLY A 104 -25.75 10.98 -4.66
N GLY A 105 -25.08 11.90 -5.39
CA GLY A 105 -25.40 13.34 -5.38
C GLY A 105 -24.75 14.11 -4.23
N CYS A 106 -23.70 13.58 -3.62
CA CYS A 106 -23.01 14.25 -2.50
C CYS A 106 -22.29 15.55 -2.90
N PHE A 107 -22.05 15.75 -4.20
CA PHE A 107 -21.47 16.99 -4.73
C PHE A 107 -22.52 18.05 -5.09
N ASP A 108 -23.80 17.72 -5.02
CA ASP A 108 -24.87 18.71 -5.24
C ASP A 108 -24.80 19.77 -4.14
N PRO A 109 -24.88 21.06 -4.48
CA PRO A 109 -24.78 22.15 -3.48
C PRO A 109 -25.71 22.03 -2.29
N ALA A 110 -26.88 21.41 -2.48
CA ALA A 110 -27.86 21.17 -1.41
C ALA A 110 -27.43 20.06 -0.42
N ASN A 111 -26.54 19.17 -0.83
CA ASN A 111 -26.12 17.99 -0.06
C ASN A 111 -24.70 18.13 0.52
N VAL A 112 -23.93 19.11 0.02
CA VAL A 112 -22.59 19.34 0.54
C VAL A 112 -22.66 19.82 1.99
N SER A 113 -21.86 19.19 2.84
CA SER A 113 -21.75 19.59 4.24
C SER A 113 -21.28 21.04 4.40
N PRO A 114 -21.83 21.82 5.38
CA PRO A 114 -21.35 23.16 5.67
C PRO A 114 -19.90 23.23 6.15
N PHE A 115 -19.31 22.08 6.54
CA PHE A 115 -17.89 21.99 6.92
C PHE A 115 -16.95 21.79 5.71
N TYR A 116 -17.49 21.67 4.49
CA TYR A 116 -16.69 21.38 3.30
C TYR A 116 -16.88 22.46 2.23
N ASN A 117 -15.79 23.11 1.86
CA ASN A 117 -15.79 24.09 0.79
C ASN A 117 -15.33 23.45 -0.52
N VAL A 118 -16.28 23.06 -1.40
CA VAL A 118 -16.00 22.42 -2.69
C VAL A 118 -15.10 23.29 -3.56
N THR A 119 -15.36 24.60 -3.63
CA THR A 119 -14.60 25.51 -4.48
C THR A 119 -13.11 25.54 -4.09
N GLU A 120 -12.84 25.59 -2.80
CA GLU A 120 -11.46 25.58 -2.28
C GLU A 120 -10.81 24.19 -2.38
N ALA A 121 -11.53 23.17 -1.90
CA ALA A 121 -10.97 21.82 -1.78
C ALA A 121 -10.70 21.17 -3.14
N VAL A 122 -11.67 21.25 -4.07
CA VAL A 122 -11.64 20.57 -5.37
C VAL A 122 -11.01 21.45 -6.45
N TYR A 123 -11.41 22.73 -6.51
CA TYR A 123 -11.02 23.64 -7.61
C TYR A 123 -9.99 24.68 -7.20
N GLY A 124 -9.68 24.80 -5.91
CA GLY A 124 -8.72 25.79 -5.41
C GLY A 124 -7.30 25.53 -5.92
N LYS A 125 -6.54 26.60 -6.10
CA LYS A 125 -5.13 26.52 -6.51
C LYS A 125 -4.33 25.78 -5.44
N LYS A 126 -3.51 24.81 -5.87
CA LYS A 126 -2.58 24.06 -5.02
C LYS A 126 -1.14 24.51 -5.30
N LYS A 127 -0.28 24.39 -4.29
CA LYS A 127 1.14 24.77 -4.39
C LYS A 127 1.98 23.64 -4.95
N ASN A 128 1.69 22.42 -4.53
CA ASN A 128 2.39 21.21 -4.92
C ASN A 128 1.58 20.37 -5.89
N GLU A 129 2.20 19.80 -6.91
CA GLU A 129 1.62 18.69 -7.66
C GLU A 129 2.08 17.39 -7.01
N VAL A 130 1.11 16.50 -6.72
CA VAL A 130 1.37 15.24 -6.01
C VAL A 130 1.03 14.02 -6.84
N GLN A 131 0.42 14.19 -8.00
CA GLN A 131 0.05 13.11 -8.90
C GLN A 131 0.86 13.19 -10.18
N ALA A 132 1.66 12.15 -10.46
CA ALA A 132 2.43 12.07 -11.69
C ALA A 132 1.52 11.95 -12.92
N GLY A 133 1.87 12.66 -13.99
CA GLY A 133 1.21 12.54 -15.30
C GLY A 133 1.68 11.33 -16.11
N VAL A 134 2.72 10.63 -15.66
CA VAL A 134 3.30 9.43 -16.28
C VAL A 134 3.63 8.40 -15.22
N PRO A 135 3.70 7.09 -15.56
CA PRO A 135 4.10 6.06 -14.63
C PRO A 135 5.54 6.27 -14.11
N MET A 136 5.74 6.27 -12.81
CA MET A 136 7.03 6.41 -12.13
C MET A 136 7.58 5.02 -11.77
N ARG A 137 8.18 4.32 -12.74
CA ARG A 137 8.49 2.89 -12.60
C ARG A 137 9.98 2.56 -12.52
N MET A 138 10.85 3.45 -12.95
CA MET A 138 12.27 3.16 -13.12
C MET A 138 13.16 4.24 -12.49
N GLY A 139 14.37 3.84 -12.13
CA GLY A 139 15.38 4.76 -11.62
C GLY A 139 14.96 5.46 -10.33
N MET A 140 15.34 6.72 -10.21
CA MET A 140 15.07 7.57 -9.03
C MET A 140 13.98 8.62 -9.28
N ASP A 141 13.25 8.50 -10.38
CA ASP A 141 12.24 9.48 -10.83
C ASP A 141 11.13 9.71 -9.78
N CYS A 142 10.60 8.63 -9.21
CA CYS A 142 9.57 8.71 -8.18
C CYS A 142 10.06 9.40 -6.91
N TYR A 143 11.27 9.11 -6.45
CA TYR A 143 11.87 9.75 -5.27
C TYR A 143 12.20 11.22 -5.53
N ALA A 144 12.71 11.53 -6.72
CA ALA A 144 12.96 12.91 -7.13
C ALA A 144 11.65 13.72 -7.16
N PHE A 145 10.57 13.12 -7.71
CA PHE A 145 9.26 13.74 -7.73
C PHE A 145 8.69 13.94 -6.31
N ALA A 146 8.75 12.93 -5.44
CA ALA A 146 8.35 13.09 -4.04
C ALA A 146 9.12 14.23 -3.34
N GLY A 147 10.39 14.40 -3.69
CA GLY A 147 11.23 15.47 -3.18
C GLY A 147 10.88 16.89 -3.65
N THR A 148 10.03 17.05 -4.68
CA THR A 148 9.55 18.39 -5.11
C THR A 148 8.38 18.89 -4.25
N VAL A 149 7.75 18.00 -3.47
CA VAL A 149 6.63 18.35 -2.61
C VAL A 149 7.18 18.88 -1.28
N GLU A 150 7.11 20.18 -1.08
CA GLU A 150 7.72 20.88 0.08
C GLU A 150 6.70 21.77 0.78
N ASP A 151 6.86 21.96 2.09
CA ASP A 151 6.11 22.96 2.83
C ASP A 151 6.75 24.31 2.58
N LEU A 152 6.12 25.11 1.73
CA LEU A 152 6.61 26.42 1.32
C LEU A 152 6.23 27.54 2.31
N ASP A 153 5.38 27.24 3.30
CA ASP A 153 4.86 28.17 4.28
C ASP A 153 5.18 27.70 5.71
N GLU A 154 6.42 27.51 6.04
CA GLU A 154 6.78 27.43 7.44
C GLU A 154 6.57 28.82 8.08
N ASP A 155 5.34 29.04 8.58
CA ASP A 155 5.09 30.14 9.50
C ASP A 155 5.87 29.84 10.80
N PRO A 156 6.92 30.58 11.10
CA PRO A 156 7.71 30.39 12.31
C PRO A 156 6.96 30.85 13.57
N SER A 157 5.70 31.28 13.44
CA SER A 157 4.91 31.71 14.58
C SER A 157 4.72 30.56 15.57
N HIS A 158 5.20 30.74 16.79
CA HIS A 158 5.01 29.82 17.91
C HIS A 158 3.63 29.98 18.57
N THR A 159 2.60 30.37 17.78
CA THR A 159 1.25 30.54 18.29
C THR A 159 0.71 29.18 18.74
N TYR A 160 0.27 29.10 19.99
CA TYR A 160 -0.40 27.90 20.52
C TYR A 160 -1.67 27.61 19.70
N ILE A 161 -1.76 26.36 19.22
CA ILE A 161 -2.93 25.86 18.52
C ILE A 161 -3.60 24.82 19.43
N ALA A 162 -4.89 25.05 19.72
CA ALA A 162 -5.66 24.11 20.52
C ALA A 162 -5.70 22.71 19.89
N PRO A 163 -5.68 21.62 20.68
CA PRO A 163 -5.55 20.27 20.17
C PRO A 163 -6.57 19.87 19.09
N ASP A 164 -7.79 20.36 19.18
CA ASP A 164 -8.87 20.15 18.22
C ASP A 164 -8.74 20.91 16.90
N GLN A 165 -7.92 21.96 16.91
CA GLN A 165 -7.61 22.78 15.73
C GLN A 165 -6.32 22.36 15.03
N ARG A 166 -5.55 21.45 15.63
CA ARG A 166 -4.33 20.89 15.02
C ARG A 166 -4.70 19.99 13.85
N ARG A 167 -3.73 19.76 12.96
CA ARG A 167 -3.84 18.76 11.90
C ARG A 167 -4.11 17.40 12.53
N GLN A 168 -5.26 16.78 12.22
CA GLN A 168 -5.66 15.50 12.81
C GLN A 168 -5.04 14.35 12.03
N PHE A 169 -4.44 13.41 12.75
CA PHE A 169 -3.92 12.16 12.22
C PHE A 169 -4.59 11.01 12.96
N HIS A 170 -4.90 9.95 12.27
CA HIS A 170 -5.63 8.82 12.80
C HIS A 170 -4.94 7.52 12.46
N THR A 171 -4.93 6.61 13.43
CA THR A 171 -4.48 5.23 13.26
C THR A 171 -5.37 4.32 14.10
N TYR A 172 -5.40 3.01 13.78
CA TYR A 172 -6.29 2.07 14.44
C TYR A 172 -5.58 0.78 14.80
N TRP A 173 -5.93 0.23 15.96
CA TRP A 173 -5.44 -1.06 16.41
C TRP A 173 -6.56 -1.95 16.98
N ARG A 174 -6.62 -3.21 16.53
CA ARG A 174 -7.55 -4.22 17.03
C ARG A 174 -6.93 -5.01 18.18
N VAL A 175 -7.29 -4.65 19.39
CA VAL A 175 -6.74 -5.27 20.62
C VAL A 175 -7.21 -6.71 20.83
N ASP A 176 -8.36 -7.07 20.27
CA ASP A 176 -8.90 -8.44 20.31
C ASP A 176 -8.15 -9.41 19.39
N LEU A 177 -7.40 -8.92 18.42
CA LEU A 177 -6.58 -9.74 17.53
C LEU A 177 -5.14 -9.88 18.02
N ALA A 178 -4.55 -8.82 18.53
CA ALA A 178 -3.19 -8.86 19.05
C ALA A 178 -2.94 -7.70 20.04
N PRO A 179 -2.08 -7.88 21.06
CA PRO A 179 -1.68 -6.80 21.96
C PRO A 179 -0.89 -5.73 21.19
N LEU A 180 -1.04 -4.46 21.60
CA LEU A 180 -0.20 -3.37 21.13
C LEU A 180 1.18 -3.47 21.79
N GLY A 181 2.24 -3.61 21.01
CA GLY A 181 3.60 -3.85 21.46
C GLY A 181 4.64 -2.99 20.74
N GLU A 182 5.92 -3.37 20.88
CA GLU A 182 7.06 -2.62 20.32
C GLU A 182 6.94 -2.38 18.81
N ARG A 183 6.36 -3.34 18.10
CA ARG A 183 6.22 -3.24 16.63
C ARG A 183 5.28 -2.11 16.23
N GLN A 184 4.20 -1.89 17.01
CA GLN A 184 3.27 -0.79 16.84
C GLN A 184 3.88 0.55 17.34
N GLU A 185 4.76 0.49 18.35
CA GLU A 185 5.45 1.67 18.86
C GLU A 185 6.30 2.35 17.77
N PHE A 186 6.84 1.61 16.80
CA PHE A 186 7.65 2.22 15.74
C PHE A 186 6.87 3.24 14.89
N MET A 187 5.58 2.99 14.66
CA MET A 187 4.71 3.98 14.01
C MET A 187 4.58 5.25 14.86
N LEU A 188 4.29 5.10 16.17
CA LEU A 188 4.20 6.22 17.10
C LEU A 188 5.52 7.00 17.15
N LYS A 189 6.66 6.31 17.30
CA LYS A 189 7.99 6.94 17.25
C LYS A 189 8.19 7.73 15.96
N SER A 190 7.85 7.14 14.82
CA SER A 190 8.03 7.80 13.52
C SER A 190 7.18 9.07 13.41
N PHE A 191 5.93 9.05 13.89
CA PHE A 191 5.06 10.21 13.92
C PHE A 191 5.65 11.33 14.76
N PHE A 192 5.96 11.08 16.04
CA PHE A 192 6.44 12.10 16.95
C PHE A 192 7.84 12.62 16.62
N ALA A 193 8.63 11.84 15.87
CA ALA A 193 9.95 12.26 15.39
C ALA A 193 9.91 13.07 14.09
N THR A 194 8.84 13.00 13.30
CA THR A 194 8.83 13.59 11.96
C THR A 194 7.81 14.71 11.77
N GLN A 195 6.69 14.69 12.52
CA GLN A 195 5.65 15.69 12.37
C GLN A 195 5.93 16.95 13.19
N ASN A 196 5.35 18.07 12.75
CA ASN A 196 5.34 19.31 13.54
C ASN A 196 4.35 19.15 14.70
N ILE A 197 4.85 18.70 15.86
CA ILE A 197 4.04 18.33 17.03
C ILE A 197 3.13 19.45 17.53
N PRO A 198 3.59 20.74 17.66
CA PRO A 198 2.70 21.85 18.02
C PRO A 198 1.51 22.06 17.08
N LYS A 199 1.62 21.64 15.82
CA LYS A 199 0.58 21.80 14.79
C LYS A 199 -0.15 20.49 14.45
N SER A 200 0.23 19.35 15.06
CA SER A 200 -0.28 18.02 14.73
C SER A 200 -0.80 17.27 15.96
N ARG A 201 -1.81 16.45 15.77
CA ARG A 201 -2.37 15.58 16.80
C ARG A 201 -2.62 14.19 16.23
N LEU A 202 -2.12 13.16 16.89
CA LEU A 202 -2.39 11.75 16.56
C LEU A 202 -3.47 11.21 17.48
N VAL A 203 -4.51 10.61 16.92
CA VAL A 203 -5.52 9.85 17.63
C VAL A 203 -5.32 8.37 17.33
N LEU A 204 -5.00 7.60 18.37
CA LEU A 204 -4.99 6.14 18.31
C LEU A 204 -6.39 5.64 18.63
N TRP A 205 -7.04 5.07 17.64
CA TRP A 205 -8.32 4.39 17.78
C TRP A 205 -8.12 2.92 18.12
N SER A 206 -9.01 2.36 18.93
CA SER A 206 -9.02 0.92 19.23
C SER A 206 -10.44 0.39 19.37
N ASN A 207 -10.62 -0.90 19.21
CA ASN A 207 -11.89 -1.59 19.48
C ASN A 207 -12.04 -2.05 20.95
N GLY A 208 -11.09 -1.70 21.80
CA GLY A 208 -11.08 -2.02 23.23
C GLY A 208 -10.10 -1.13 23.99
N ASP A 209 -10.04 -1.33 25.29
CA ASP A 209 -9.24 -0.50 26.18
C ASP A 209 -7.73 -0.73 26.01
N LEU A 210 -6.99 0.38 25.91
CA LEU A 210 -5.53 0.45 25.89
C LEU A 210 -4.96 1.39 26.96
N GLU A 211 -5.77 1.86 27.92
CA GLU A 211 -5.31 2.81 28.94
C GLU A 211 -4.18 2.26 29.79
N ASP A 212 -4.20 0.96 30.10
CA ASP A 212 -3.16 0.29 30.89
C ASP A 212 -1.92 -0.12 30.05
N ASN A 213 -1.91 0.11 28.74
CA ASN A 213 -0.76 -0.23 27.91
C ASN A 213 0.40 0.75 28.16
N LEU A 214 1.56 0.22 28.60
CA LEU A 214 2.73 1.05 28.98
C LEU A 214 3.23 1.94 27.85
N ILE A 215 3.14 1.50 26.60
CA ILE A 215 3.54 2.31 25.43
C ILE A 215 2.57 3.47 25.28
N VAL A 216 1.27 3.21 25.35
CA VAL A 216 0.24 4.25 25.23
C VAL A 216 0.40 5.28 26.35
N GLN A 217 0.53 4.85 27.60
CA GLN A 217 0.77 5.72 28.76
C GLN A 217 2.01 6.60 28.58
N LYS A 218 3.09 6.03 28.07
CA LYS A 218 4.32 6.77 27.76
C LYS A 218 4.04 7.95 26.82
N TYR A 219 3.33 7.73 25.72
CA TYR A 219 3.07 8.78 24.74
C TYR A 219 2.00 9.77 25.21
N LEU A 220 1.00 9.36 25.97
CA LEU A 220 0.03 10.26 26.62
C LEU A 220 0.74 11.22 27.58
N LYS A 221 1.72 10.71 28.34
CA LYS A 221 2.52 11.55 29.26
C LYS A 221 3.46 12.50 28.52
N LEU A 222 4.13 12.04 27.46
CA LEU A 222 5.10 12.85 26.72
C LEU A 222 4.44 13.92 25.83
N PHE A 223 3.26 13.64 25.28
CA PHE A 223 2.58 14.47 24.29
C PHE A 223 1.09 14.66 24.60
N PRO A 224 0.72 15.20 25.78
CA PRO A 224 -0.67 15.24 26.25
C PRO A 224 -1.63 15.99 25.31
N ASP A 225 -1.13 17.03 24.62
CA ASP A 225 -1.92 17.81 23.66
C ASP A 225 -1.90 17.23 22.24
N SER A 226 -0.94 16.38 21.93
CA SER A 226 -0.66 15.90 20.57
C SER A 226 -0.93 14.40 20.38
N PHE A 227 -1.23 13.67 21.47
CA PHE A 227 -1.62 12.29 21.44
C PHE A 227 -2.93 12.07 22.19
N LYS A 228 -3.84 11.31 21.59
CA LYS A 228 -5.11 10.91 22.17
C LYS A 228 -5.35 9.43 21.94
N LEU A 229 -5.87 8.74 22.93
CA LEU A 229 -6.49 7.42 22.78
C LEU A 229 -8.01 7.60 22.71
N ASP A 230 -8.65 6.85 21.81
CA ASP A 230 -10.10 6.82 21.69
C ASP A 230 -10.61 5.43 21.33
N ILE A 231 -11.81 5.09 21.77
CA ILE A 231 -12.47 3.82 21.44
C ILE A 231 -13.44 4.07 20.29
N VAL A 232 -13.40 3.17 19.31
CA VAL A 232 -14.28 3.27 18.12
C VAL A 232 -15.71 2.95 18.49
N ASP A 233 -16.60 3.93 18.26
CA ASP A 233 -18.06 3.74 18.30
C ASP A 233 -18.60 3.84 16.87
N ILE A 234 -18.63 2.70 16.17
CA ILE A 234 -19.03 2.61 14.77
C ILE A 234 -20.43 3.20 14.53
N PRO A 235 -21.48 2.88 15.33
CA PRO A 235 -22.79 3.49 15.16
C PRO A 235 -22.78 5.01 15.24
N THR A 236 -22.04 5.57 16.20
CA THR A 236 -21.93 7.03 16.34
C THR A 236 -21.17 7.66 15.17
N LEU A 237 -20.09 7.04 14.72
CA LEU A 237 -19.31 7.53 13.58
C LEU A 237 -20.06 7.45 12.24
N ALA A 238 -21.00 6.50 12.11
CA ALA A 238 -21.80 6.31 10.90
C ALA A 238 -22.97 7.31 10.77
N LYS A 239 -23.30 8.07 11.83
CA LYS A 239 -24.40 9.03 11.79
C LYS A 239 -24.25 10.07 10.69
N GLY A 240 -25.33 10.31 9.95
CA GLY A 240 -25.36 11.24 8.83
C GLY A 240 -24.68 10.70 7.55
N THR A 241 -24.30 9.43 7.51
CA THR A 241 -23.81 8.77 6.30
C THR A 241 -24.85 7.81 5.72
N ALA A 242 -24.68 7.39 4.47
CA ALA A 242 -25.51 6.35 3.86
C ALA A 242 -25.38 4.98 4.55
N MET A 243 -24.43 4.83 5.48
CA MET A 243 -24.22 3.63 6.28
C MET A 243 -24.93 3.70 7.65
N GLU A 244 -25.57 4.82 8.02
CA GLU A 244 -26.30 4.93 9.29
C GLU A 244 -27.31 3.79 9.42
N ASP A 245 -27.30 3.11 10.57
CA ASP A 245 -28.15 1.94 10.87
C ASP A 245 -28.07 0.78 9.87
N HIS A 246 -27.05 0.78 9.01
CA HIS A 246 -26.89 -0.27 8.02
C HIS A 246 -26.36 -1.56 8.66
N LYS A 247 -26.95 -2.71 8.27
CA LYS A 247 -26.57 -4.05 8.80
C LYS A 247 -25.10 -4.41 8.63
N LEU A 248 -24.41 -3.81 7.66
CA LEU A 248 -23.01 -4.07 7.37
C LEU A 248 -22.04 -3.36 8.32
N LEU A 249 -22.50 -2.49 9.22
CA LEU A 249 -21.66 -1.83 10.22
C LEU A 249 -21.01 -2.82 11.21
N ASN A 250 -21.63 -3.99 11.41
CA ASN A 250 -21.14 -5.01 12.34
C ASN A 250 -20.22 -6.06 11.70
N LEU A 251 -19.82 -5.87 10.45
CA LEU A 251 -18.89 -6.79 9.79
C LEU A 251 -17.51 -6.67 10.42
N GLN A 252 -16.94 -7.83 10.70
CA GLN A 252 -15.58 -7.97 11.22
C GLN A 252 -14.91 -9.16 10.56
N ASP A 253 -13.59 -9.08 10.38
CA ASP A 253 -12.80 -10.20 9.89
C ASP A 253 -11.56 -10.44 10.76
N LYS A 254 -10.96 -11.64 10.60
CA LYS A 254 -9.79 -12.07 11.38
C LYS A 254 -8.50 -11.33 11.03
N LYS A 255 -8.49 -10.57 9.95
CA LYS A 255 -7.33 -9.78 9.50
C LYS A 255 -7.51 -8.29 9.71
N ALA A 256 -8.66 -7.86 10.23
CA ALA A 256 -9.05 -6.46 10.39
C ALA A 256 -8.98 -5.65 9.07
N TRP A 257 -9.24 -6.29 7.94
CA TRP A 257 -9.22 -5.60 6.65
C TRP A 257 -10.56 -4.92 6.37
N VAL A 258 -11.67 -5.65 6.47
CA VAL A 258 -13.01 -5.12 6.16
C VAL A 258 -13.44 -4.09 7.19
N ASP A 259 -13.35 -4.41 8.46
CA ASP A 259 -13.70 -3.47 9.55
C ASP A 259 -12.69 -2.33 9.69
N GLY A 260 -11.41 -2.59 9.44
CA GLY A 260 -10.38 -1.54 9.39
C GLY A 260 -10.64 -0.53 8.27
N ASP A 261 -11.02 -0.99 7.07
CA ASP A 261 -11.40 -0.10 5.97
C ASP A 261 -12.66 0.73 6.32
N LEU A 262 -13.67 0.13 6.98
CA LEU A 262 -14.85 0.85 7.45
C LEU A 262 -14.49 1.91 8.49
N VAL A 263 -13.75 1.54 9.53
CA VAL A 263 -13.33 2.46 10.60
C VAL A 263 -12.54 3.64 10.04
N ARG A 264 -11.60 3.37 9.14
CA ARG A 264 -10.80 4.39 8.45
C ARG A 264 -11.66 5.46 7.81
N LEU A 265 -12.63 5.04 7.00
CA LEU A 265 -13.51 5.94 6.27
C LEU A 265 -14.42 6.74 7.20
N LEU A 266 -15.02 6.09 8.21
CA LEU A 266 -15.89 6.72 9.18
C LEU A 266 -15.15 7.74 10.06
N VAL A 267 -13.94 7.42 10.52
CA VAL A 267 -13.13 8.33 11.32
C VAL A 267 -12.75 9.57 10.54
N ILE A 268 -12.26 9.41 9.30
CA ILE A 268 -11.91 10.57 8.47
C ILE A 268 -13.15 11.37 8.10
N TRP A 269 -14.28 10.73 7.84
CA TRP A 269 -15.55 11.44 7.64
C TRP A 269 -15.91 12.33 8.81
N ALA A 270 -15.87 11.78 10.02
CA ALA A 270 -16.30 12.48 11.22
C ALA A 270 -15.38 13.64 11.62
N TYR A 271 -14.07 13.45 11.47
CA TYR A 271 -13.07 14.38 11.98
C TYR A 271 -12.26 15.09 10.90
N GLY A 272 -12.18 14.54 9.71
CA GLY A 272 -11.21 14.94 8.69
C GLY A 272 -9.78 14.54 9.05
N GLY A 273 -8.83 14.80 8.17
CA GLY A 273 -7.41 14.61 8.44
C GLY A 273 -6.80 13.40 7.74
N VAL A 274 -5.68 12.94 8.27
CA VAL A 274 -4.84 11.91 7.66
C VAL A 274 -5.04 10.58 8.36
N TRP A 275 -5.28 9.55 7.59
CA TRP A 275 -5.15 8.17 8.07
C TRP A 275 -3.75 7.66 7.79
N VAL A 276 -3.17 6.99 8.76
CA VAL A 276 -1.88 6.29 8.66
C VAL A 276 -2.04 4.91 9.29
N ASP A 277 -1.84 3.85 8.51
CA ASP A 277 -1.90 2.48 9.04
C ASP A 277 -0.78 2.27 10.09
N MET A 278 -1.06 1.42 11.08
CA MET A 278 -0.15 1.16 12.19
C MET A 278 1.17 0.49 11.76
N ASP A 279 1.22 -0.08 10.56
CA ASP A 279 2.41 -0.70 9.97
C ASP A 279 3.18 0.24 9.03
N MET A 280 3.05 1.54 9.19
CA MET A 280 3.83 2.54 8.44
C MET A 280 4.92 3.16 9.30
N LEU A 281 6.07 3.44 8.67
CA LEU A 281 7.13 4.27 9.23
C LEU A 281 7.14 5.61 8.49
N ILE A 282 6.86 6.69 9.18
CA ILE A 282 6.83 8.04 8.60
C ILE A 282 8.26 8.59 8.51
N THR A 283 8.66 9.08 7.36
CA THR A 283 10.04 9.49 7.10
C THR A 283 10.23 11.01 7.12
N ARG A 284 9.17 11.78 6.86
CA ARG A 284 9.17 13.25 6.88
C ARG A 284 7.78 13.83 7.22
N ASP A 285 7.68 15.14 7.42
CA ASP A 285 6.39 15.80 7.67
C ASP A 285 5.43 15.60 6.51
N LEU A 286 4.18 15.24 6.83
CA LEU A 286 3.10 15.00 5.88
C LEU A 286 2.33 16.29 5.51
N ALA A 287 2.61 17.39 6.20
CA ALA A 287 1.91 18.67 6.00
C ALA A 287 1.82 19.13 4.53
N PRO A 288 2.87 19.02 3.70
CA PRO A 288 2.82 19.45 2.30
C PRO A 288 1.78 18.72 1.45
N LEU A 289 1.36 17.51 1.85
CA LEU A 289 0.36 16.72 1.14
C LEU A 289 -1.07 17.19 1.44
N LEU A 290 -1.32 17.88 2.57
CA LEU A 290 -2.65 18.11 3.12
C LEU A 290 -3.47 19.19 2.40
N GLU A 291 -2.90 19.86 1.42
CA GLU A 291 -3.65 20.72 0.51
C GLU A 291 -4.52 19.90 -0.47
N HIS A 292 -4.21 18.60 -0.63
CA HIS A 292 -4.93 17.66 -1.48
C HIS A 292 -5.72 16.65 -0.66
N GLU A 293 -6.85 16.20 -1.19
CA GLU A 293 -7.49 14.95 -0.78
C GLU A 293 -6.95 13.83 -1.66
N PHE A 294 -6.48 12.74 -1.04
CA PHE A 294 -5.75 11.71 -1.77
C PHE A 294 -5.88 10.32 -1.16
N VAL A 295 -5.63 9.33 -1.99
CA VAL A 295 -5.24 7.96 -1.65
C VAL A 295 -3.90 7.65 -2.30
N THR A 296 -3.30 6.50 -2.02
CA THR A 296 -2.01 6.12 -2.57
C THR A 296 -2.13 5.03 -3.62
N GLN A 297 -1.16 4.95 -4.53
CA GLN A 297 -1.00 3.84 -5.45
C GLN A 297 -0.42 2.63 -4.71
N TRP A 298 -0.92 1.42 -5.01
CA TRP A 298 -0.49 0.19 -4.34
C TRP A 298 0.96 -0.21 -4.65
N ASP A 299 1.35 -0.13 -5.92
CA ASP A 299 2.72 -0.42 -6.36
C ASP A 299 3.06 0.33 -7.65
N CYS A 300 4.26 0.13 -8.18
CA CYS A 300 4.71 0.76 -9.42
C CYS A 300 4.13 0.13 -10.70
N TYR A 301 3.38 -0.94 -10.57
CA TYR A 301 2.66 -1.57 -11.67
C TYR A 301 1.19 -1.19 -11.60
N ASP A 302 0.59 -0.91 -12.74
CA ASP A 302 -0.83 -0.58 -12.82
C ASP A 302 -1.65 -1.86 -12.65
N LYS A 303 -1.96 -2.21 -11.42
CA LYS A 303 -2.88 -3.31 -11.14
C LYS A 303 -4.27 -2.95 -11.56
N VAL A 304 -4.92 -3.82 -12.36
CA VAL A 304 -6.19 -3.51 -13.00
C VAL A 304 -7.32 -3.24 -12.00
N TYR A 305 -7.37 -3.92 -10.86
CA TYR A 305 -8.48 -3.79 -9.91
C TYR A 305 -8.08 -3.56 -8.45
N GLN A 306 -6.81 -3.60 -8.14
CA GLN A 306 -6.25 -3.28 -6.82
C GLN A 306 -5.16 -2.22 -6.95
N ALA A 307 -5.42 -1.20 -7.76
CA ALA A 307 -4.44 -0.18 -8.08
C ALA A 307 -4.16 0.79 -6.93
N LEU A 308 -5.09 0.91 -5.98
CA LEU A 308 -5.07 1.92 -4.93
C LEU A 308 -4.92 1.29 -3.55
N ASN A 309 -4.41 2.08 -2.60
CA ASN A 309 -4.20 1.68 -1.22
C ASN A 309 -4.66 2.81 -0.28
N GLY A 310 -5.30 2.44 0.83
CA GLY A 310 -5.76 3.37 1.85
C GLY A 310 -4.85 3.45 3.09
N ALA A 311 -3.66 2.81 3.06
CA ALA A 311 -2.75 2.81 4.21
C ALA A 311 -2.25 4.21 4.59
N LEU A 312 -2.13 5.11 3.62
CA LEU A 312 -1.96 6.54 3.81
C LEU A 312 -3.00 7.26 2.96
N MET A 313 -3.88 8.05 3.56
CA MET A 313 -4.90 8.83 2.85
C MET A 313 -5.27 10.09 3.62
N HIS A 314 -5.75 11.08 2.91
CA HIS A 314 -6.25 12.32 3.50
C HIS A 314 -7.56 12.72 2.84
N PHE A 315 -8.57 12.99 3.67
CA PHE A 315 -9.77 13.69 3.26
C PHE A 315 -10.18 14.74 4.30
N ARG A 316 -10.81 15.79 3.84
CA ARG A 316 -11.37 16.83 4.72
C ARG A 316 -12.59 16.30 5.44
N LYS A 317 -12.90 16.89 6.58
CA LYS A 317 -14.11 16.56 7.36
C LYS A 317 -15.36 16.65 6.48
N GLN A 318 -16.16 15.59 6.53
CA GLN A 318 -17.39 15.43 5.76
C GLN A 318 -17.21 15.67 4.25
N SER A 319 -16.10 15.18 3.72
CA SER A 319 -15.76 15.24 2.30
C SER A 319 -16.84 14.56 1.43
N PRO A 320 -17.34 15.18 0.37
CA PRO A 320 -18.31 14.57 -0.53
C PRO A 320 -17.76 13.31 -1.21
N TYR A 321 -16.44 13.16 -1.35
CA TYR A 321 -15.83 11.92 -1.81
C TYR A 321 -16.14 10.75 -0.88
N LEU A 322 -16.04 10.95 0.44
CA LEU A 322 -16.36 9.90 1.42
C LEU A 322 -17.86 9.65 1.52
N CYS A 323 -18.69 10.70 1.38
CA CYS A 323 -20.14 10.55 1.26
C CYS A 323 -20.49 9.59 0.11
N GLU A 324 -19.92 9.80 -1.08
CA GLU A 324 -20.11 8.92 -2.23
C GLU A 324 -19.58 7.50 -1.98
N ALA A 325 -18.44 7.36 -1.27
CA ALA A 325 -17.95 6.06 -0.86
C ALA A 325 -18.97 5.30 -0.01
N PHE A 326 -19.61 5.95 0.96
CA PHE A 326 -20.65 5.33 1.78
C PHE A 326 -21.90 4.96 0.97
N HIS A 327 -22.33 5.77 0.01
CA HIS A 327 -23.41 5.40 -0.92
C HIS A 327 -23.04 4.15 -1.72
N LEU A 328 -21.79 4.04 -2.17
CA LEU A 328 -21.31 2.85 -2.86
C LEU A 328 -21.32 1.61 -1.96
N MET A 329 -20.87 1.75 -0.70
CA MET A 329 -20.84 0.66 0.28
C MET A 329 -22.25 0.18 0.61
N ALA A 330 -23.17 1.10 0.87
CA ALA A 330 -24.57 0.79 1.22
C ALA A 330 -25.32 0.08 0.09
N ASN A 331 -25.03 0.40 -1.16
CA ASN A 331 -25.71 -0.14 -2.33
C ASN A 331 -24.94 -1.31 -3.01
N SER A 332 -23.80 -1.71 -2.45
CA SER A 332 -23.01 -2.84 -2.98
C SER A 332 -23.36 -4.16 -2.31
N THR A 333 -22.98 -5.27 -2.93
CA THR A 333 -22.98 -6.56 -2.26
C THR A 333 -22.04 -6.51 -1.05
N PRO A 334 -22.36 -7.23 0.05
CA PRO A 334 -21.47 -7.30 1.20
C PRO A 334 -20.05 -7.67 0.80
N PRO A 335 -19.04 -7.05 1.43
CA PRO A 335 -17.65 -7.39 1.13
C PRO A 335 -17.36 -8.84 1.50
N ARG A 336 -16.51 -9.47 0.73
CA ARG A 336 -15.99 -10.80 1.07
C ARG A 336 -15.08 -10.70 2.28
N SER A 337 -14.97 -11.74 3.06
CA SER A 337 -14.08 -11.76 4.23
C SER A 337 -13.02 -12.88 4.07
N PRO A 338 -11.72 -12.55 4.16
CA PRO A 338 -11.11 -11.21 4.15
C PRO A 338 -11.01 -10.65 2.72
N SER A 339 -11.20 -9.34 2.56
CA SER A 339 -11.04 -8.69 1.24
C SER A 339 -10.69 -7.21 1.37
N THR A 340 -10.29 -6.61 0.24
CA THR A 340 -10.07 -5.17 0.07
C THR A 340 -11.23 -4.50 -0.67
N ASP A 341 -12.44 -5.09 -0.58
CA ASP A 341 -13.63 -4.61 -1.32
C ASP A 341 -14.02 -3.19 -0.88
N TRP A 342 -13.83 -2.86 0.40
CA TRP A 342 -14.06 -1.51 0.96
C TRP A 342 -12.80 -0.63 1.01
N GLY A 343 -11.67 -1.15 0.56
CA GLY A 343 -10.41 -0.43 0.37
C GLY A 343 -10.12 -0.19 -1.11
N ALA A 344 -9.09 -0.85 -1.63
CA ALA A 344 -8.56 -0.66 -2.98
C ALA A 344 -9.62 -0.68 -4.10
N ILE A 345 -10.58 -1.60 -4.02
CA ILE A 345 -11.64 -1.74 -5.03
C ILE A 345 -12.64 -0.58 -4.93
N LEU A 346 -13.04 -0.19 -3.73
CA LEU A 346 -13.95 0.92 -3.50
C LEU A 346 -13.38 2.23 -4.03
N TYR A 347 -12.11 2.53 -3.72
CA TYR A 347 -11.46 3.78 -4.16
C TYR A 347 -11.40 3.86 -5.69
N LEU A 348 -11.06 2.76 -6.36
CA LEU A 348 -11.00 2.71 -7.82
C LEU A 348 -12.39 2.89 -8.46
N ARG A 349 -13.41 2.25 -7.89
CA ARG A 349 -14.80 2.40 -8.37
C ARG A 349 -15.30 3.81 -8.20
N LEU A 350 -15.04 4.43 -7.06
CA LEU A 350 -15.40 5.82 -6.80
C LEU A 350 -14.67 6.75 -7.78
N TRP A 351 -13.35 6.59 -7.93
CA TRP A 351 -12.55 7.42 -8.81
C TRP A 351 -13.07 7.40 -10.26
N ARG A 352 -13.44 6.23 -10.78
CA ARG A 352 -14.02 6.08 -12.13
C ARG A 352 -15.38 6.80 -12.26
N ARG A 353 -16.24 6.75 -11.23
CA ARG A 353 -17.53 7.43 -11.26
C ARG A 353 -17.40 8.94 -11.21
N LEU A 354 -16.47 9.45 -10.43
CA LEU A 354 -16.17 10.88 -10.43
C LEU A 354 -15.78 11.37 -11.83
N LEU A 355 -14.92 10.61 -12.53
CA LEU A 355 -14.57 10.94 -13.92
C LEU A 355 -15.78 10.90 -14.86
N LEU A 356 -16.66 9.92 -14.71
CA LEU A 356 -17.88 9.81 -15.54
C LEU A 356 -18.79 11.02 -15.37
N GLU A 357 -18.93 11.54 -14.16
CA GLU A 357 -19.74 12.72 -13.82
C GLU A 357 -18.98 14.04 -14.02
N SER A 358 -17.76 14.00 -14.61
CA SER A 358 -16.91 15.17 -14.82
C SER A 358 -16.55 15.93 -13.53
N ILE A 359 -16.52 15.23 -12.40
CA ILE A 359 -16.08 15.76 -11.11
C ILE A 359 -14.57 15.47 -10.99
N PRO A 360 -13.71 16.48 -10.70
CA PRO A 360 -12.30 16.24 -10.45
C PRO A 360 -12.13 15.23 -9.31
N PRO A 361 -11.50 14.07 -9.54
CA PRO A 361 -11.35 13.09 -8.48
C PRO A 361 -10.27 13.51 -7.47
N PHE A 362 -10.28 12.87 -6.30
CA PHE A 362 -9.16 12.95 -5.37
C PHE A 362 -7.87 12.49 -6.03
N LYS A 363 -6.73 12.96 -5.52
CA LYS A 363 -5.40 12.64 -6.07
C LYS A 363 -4.98 11.20 -5.75
N ILE A 364 -4.15 10.65 -6.63
CA ILE A 364 -3.50 9.35 -6.42
C ILE A 364 -2.00 9.60 -6.31
N LEU A 365 -1.45 9.46 -5.09
CA LEU A 365 -0.03 9.61 -4.88
C LEU A 365 0.72 8.43 -5.52
N PRO A 366 1.85 8.66 -6.19
CA PRO A 366 2.70 7.59 -6.71
C PRO A 366 3.14 6.63 -5.60
N PHE A 367 3.39 5.37 -5.97
CA PHE A 367 3.71 4.29 -5.02
C PHE A 367 4.82 4.68 -4.04
N CYS A 368 5.91 5.30 -4.50
CA CYS A 368 7.07 5.60 -3.65
C CYS A 368 6.78 6.63 -2.55
N PHE A 369 5.71 7.44 -2.66
CA PHE A 369 5.37 8.39 -1.61
C PHE A 369 5.06 7.69 -0.29
N SER A 370 4.47 6.49 -0.35
CA SER A 370 4.00 5.76 0.82
C SER A 370 4.42 4.29 0.87
N ASP A 371 4.68 3.66 -0.28
CA ASP A 371 4.93 2.22 -0.39
C ASP A 371 6.11 1.91 -1.32
N PRO A 372 7.34 2.38 -1.00
CA PRO A 372 8.50 2.19 -1.85
C PRO A 372 8.99 0.74 -1.89
N LEU A 373 8.41 -0.17 -1.09
CA LEU A 373 8.71 -1.61 -1.09
C LEU A 373 7.99 -2.37 -2.20
N ALA A 374 6.87 -1.85 -2.67
CA ALA A 374 5.95 -2.56 -3.56
C ALA A 374 6.35 -2.52 -5.03
N CYS A 375 7.49 -1.93 -5.39
CA CYS A 375 8.01 -1.95 -6.75
C CYS A 375 8.98 -3.12 -6.96
N ARG A 376 8.84 -3.83 -8.08
CA ARG A 376 9.70 -4.98 -8.44
C ARG A 376 10.87 -4.58 -9.33
N LEU A 377 10.93 -3.32 -9.74
CA LEU A 377 12.01 -2.76 -10.55
C LEU A 377 13.13 -2.22 -9.64
N ASP A 378 14.06 -1.56 -10.27
CA ASP A 378 15.33 -1.11 -9.69
C ASP A 378 15.19 -0.07 -8.60
N ASN A 379 14.05 0.59 -8.54
CA ASN A 379 13.81 1.69 -7.65
C ASN A 379 13.08 1.32 -6.35
N SER A 380 12.72 0.05 -6.13
CA SER A 380 12.19 -0.35 -4.81
C SER A 380 13.29 -0.31 -3.76
N VAL A 381 12.94 0.20 -2.56
CA VAL A 381 13.86 0.13 -1.42
C VAL A 381 14.11 -1.33 -1.00
N PRO A 382 15.24 -1.64 -0.36
CA PRO A 382 15.53 -3.01 0.08
C PRO A 382 14.49 -3.53 1.08
N ASP A 383 14.26 -4.86 1.10
CA ASP A 383 13.36 -5.48 2.08
C ASP A 383 13.83 -5.15 3.51
N PRO A 384 12.98 -4.51 4.35
CA PRO A 384 13.35 -4.09 5.70
C PRO A 384 13.58 -5.24 6.67
N PHE A 385 13.14 -6.46 6.33
CA PHE A 385 13.14 -7.62 7.21
C PHE A 385 14.30 -8.60 6.95
N VAL A 386 15.18 -8.27 6.02
CA VAL A 386 16.37 -9.07 5.74
C VAL A 386 17.64 -8.24 5.97
N PRO A 387 18.77 -8.87 6.34
CA PRO A 387 20.04 -8.15 6.47
C PRO A 387 20.40 -7.41 5.17
N ASP A 388 21.05 -6.27 5.34
CA ASP A 388 21.50 -5.45 4.21
C ASP A 388 22.37 -6.30 3.27
N ARG A 389 22.02 -6.33 1.99
CA ARG A 389 22.81 -7.01 0.98
C ARG A 389 24.09 -6.25 0.70
N LYS A 390 25.18 -6.99 0.49
CA LYS A 390 26.46 -6.42 0.05
C LYS A 390 26.53 -6.28 -1.47
N ASP A 391 25.57 -6.83 -2.17
CA ASP A 391 25.39 -6.83 -3.62
C ASP A 391 24.02 -6.28 -3.99
N GLY A 392 23.87 -5.81 -5.21
CA GLY A 392 22.63 -5.25 -5.74
C GLY A 392 22.66 -3.72 -5.84
N ARG A 393 21.66 -3.15 -6.49
CA ARG A 393 21.64 -1.76 -6.97
C ARG A 393 21.90 -0.69 -5.92
N TRP A 394 21.45 -0.92 -4.70
CA TRP A 394 21.71 0.02 -3.60
C TRP A 394 23.11 -0.18 -3.00
N ALA A 395 23.69 -1.38 -3.11
CA ALA A 395 25.00 -1.74 -2.56
C ALA A 395 26.14 -1.56 -3.58
N ASP A 396 25.86 -1.72 -4.87
CA ASP A 396 26.85 -1.58 -5.97
C ASP A 396 27.23 -0.13 -6.27
N ALA A 397 26.62 0.81 -5.57
CA ALA A 397 27.02 2.21 -5.63
C ALA A 397 28.45 2.38 -5.09
N PRO A 398 29.21 3.38 -5.56
CA PRO A 398 30.50 3.73 -4.98
C PRO A 398 30.40 3.91 -3.47
N LYS A 399 31.47 3.58 -2.74
CA LYS A 399 31.51 3.71 -1.28
C LYS A 399 31.04 5.10 -0.85
N GLY A 400 30.10 5.17 0.10
CA GLY A 400 29.46 6.40 0.54
C GLY A 400 28.24 6.82 -0.26
N GLN A 401 27.82 6.03 -1.27
CA GLN A 401 26.66 6.36 -2.11
C GLN A 401 25.58 5.26 -2.11
N GLY A 402 25.72 4.22 -1.30
CA GLY A 402 24.83 3.07 -1.25
C GLY A 402 23.75 3.16 -0.15
N ILE A 403 23.73 2.10 0.67
CA ILE A 403 22.77 1.92 1.79
C ILE A 403 23.26 2.50 3.11
N GLU A 404 24.47 3.04 3.16
CA GLU A 404 25.04 3.72 4.32
C GLU A 404 24.36 5.07 4.59
N GLU A 405 24.60 5.63 5.77
CA GLU A 405 24.13 6.95 6.12
C GLU A 405 24.71 8.02 5.18
N GLY A 406 23.84 8.92 4.69
CA GLY A 406 24.22 9.89 3.65
C GLY A 406 24.28 9.31 2.24
N GLY A 407 24.13 7.98 2.05
CA GLY A 407 24.11 7.33 0.76
C GLY A 407 22.78 7.51 0.01
N ARG A 408 22.67 6.85 -1.14
CA ARG A 408 21.51 6.96 -2.05
C ARG A 408 20.20 6.52 -1.40
N LEU A 409 20.21 5.44 -0.59
CA LEU A 409 19.03 5.00 0.14
C LEU A 409 18.62 6.05 1.19
N SER A 410 19.56 6.59 1.94
CA SER A 410 19.29 7.66 2.90
C SER A 410 18.70 8.90 2.21
N TRP A 411 19.19 9.25 1.02
CA TRP A 411 18.62 10.30 0.19
C TRP A 411 17.19 9.99 -0.23
N ALA A 412 16.89 8.80 -0.77
CA ALA A 412 15.55 8.40 -1.18
C ALA A 412 14.56 8.46 -0.01
N LEU A 413 14.95 7.91 1.16
CA LEU A 413 14.15 7.95 2.39
C LEU A 413 13.86 9.37 2.89
N SER A 414 14.76 10.34 2.62
CA SER A 414 14.53 11.75 2.95
C SER A 414 13.52 12.45 2.03
N LYS A 415 13.19 11.85 0.89
CA LYS A 415 12.27 12.42 -0.12
C LYS A 415 10.85 11.88 -0.01
N ILE A 416 10.69 10.62 0.36
CA ILE A 416 9.39 9.96 0.52
C ILE A 416 8.75 10.32 1.85
N PHE A 417 7.48 9.99 2.02
CA PHE A 417 6.69 10.33 3.20
C PHE A 417 6.55 9.20 4.18
N THR A 418 6.43 7.95 3.68
CA THR A 418 6.31 6.77 4.55
C THR A 418 6.94 5.53 3.89
N VAL A 419 7.15 4.50 4.72
CA VAL A 419 7.49 3.14 4.30
C VAL A 419 6.42 2.22 4.86
N HIS A 420 5.64 1.56 3.99
CA HIS A 420 4.59 0.63 4.36
C HIS A 420 5.16 -0.78 4.55
N LEU A 421 4.85 -1.45 5.67
CA LEU A 421 5.43 -2.72 6.08
C LEU A 421 4.56 -3.95 5.80
N HIS A 422 3.40 -3.75 5.15
CA HIS A 422 2.49 -4.78 4.63
C HIS A 422 2.06 -5.83 5.67
N ASN A 423 1.66 -5.41 6.88
CA ASN A 423 1.18 -6.28 7.96
C ASN A 423 2.12 -7.43 8.36
N ARG A 424 3.43 -7.29 8.08
CA ARG A 424 4.42 -8.31 8.47
C ARG A 424 4.78 -8.19 9.96
N TRP A 425 3.80 -8.37 10.81
CA TRP A 425 3.91 -8.24 12.27
C TRP A 425 4.82 -9.30 12.92
N ASP A 426 4.93 -10.45 12.27
CA ASP A 426 5.76 -11.60 12.67
C ASP A 426 7.26 -11.39 12.43
N LYS A 427 7.65 -10.37 11.66
CA LYS A 427 9.03 -10.11 11.28
C LYS A 427 9.63 -8.95 12.08
N GLY A 428 10.80 -9.18 12.66
CA GLY A 428 11.62 -8.13 13.27
C GLY A 428 12.57 -7.49 12.24
N PHE A 429 13.07 -6.31 12.56
CA PHE A 429 14.12 -5.69 11.76
C PHE A 429 15.49 -6.31 12.12
N PRO A 430 16.35 -6.60 11.14
CA PRO A 430 17.70 -7.07 11.39
C PRO A 430 18.49 -6.03 12.19
N LYS A 431 19.27 -6.53 13.15
CA LYS A 431 20.19 -5.68 13.90
C LYS A 431 21.17 -5.01 12.92
N ASP A 432 21.37 -3.71 13.10
CA ASP A 432 22.19 -2.87 12.22
C ASP A 432 21.74 -2.83 10.75
N GLY A 433 20.52 -3.32 10.44
CA GLY A 433 19.89 -3.15 9.13
C GLY A 433 19.54 -1.68 8.84
N TRP A 434 19.23 -1.39 7.58
CA TRP A 434 18.98 -0.02 7.14
C TRP A 434 17.81 0.67 7.88
N VAL A 435 16.75 -0.08 8.23
CA VAL A 435 15.62 0.49 9.01
C VAL A 435 16.10 0.95 10.37
N GLU A 436 16.84 0.11 11.09
CA GLU A 436 17.37 0.48 12.41
C GLU A 436 18.30 1.68 12.31
N ARG A 437 19.27 1.66 11.37
CA ARG A 437 20.29 2.71 11.22
C ARG A 437 19.75 4.03 10.69
N LEU A 438 18.93 3.97 9.61
CA LEU A 438 18.53 5.16 8.87
C LEU A 438 17.20 5.77 9.37
N LEU A 439 16.39 4.99 10.12
CA LEU A 439 15.10 5.46 10.62
C LEU A 439 15.00 5.39 12.14
N LEU A 440 15.02 4.20 12.76
CA LEU A 440 14.68 4.05 14.17
C LEU A 440 15.64 4.81 15.11
N ARG A 441 16.95 4.73 14.86
CA ARG A 441 17.94 5.49 15.66
C ARG A 441 17.72 7.00 15.54
N LYS A 442 17.38 7.49 14.34
CA LYS A 442 17.08 8.92 14.14
C LYS A 442 15.80 9.36 14.85
N TYR A 443 14.79 8.48 14.88
CA TYR A 443 13.58 8.77 15.66
C TYR A 443 13.91 8.84 17.16
N ASP A 444 14.65 7.88 17.69
CA ASP A 444 15.04 7.87 19.10
C ASP A 444 15.89 9.10 19.49
N GLU A 445 16.80 9.53 18.63
CA GLU A 445 17.60 10.78 18.84
C GLU A 445 16.70 12.02 18.89
N LYS A 446 15.79 12.17 17.91
CA LYS A 446 14.87 13.31 17.89
C LYS A 446 13.94 13.32 19.11
N LEU A 447 13.41 12.16 19.49
CA LEU A 447 12.54 12.04 20.67
C LEU A 447 13.28 12.39 21.97
N LYS A 448 14.54 11.98 22.12
CA LYS A 448 15.38 12.40 23.28
C LYS A 448 15.50 13.90 23.36
N HIS A 449 15.76 14.59 22.25
CA HIS A 449 15.86 16.06 22.23
C HIS A 449 14.54 16.75 22.60
N ILE A 450 13.39 16.19 22.14
CA ILE A 450 12.08 16.73 22.47
C ILE A 450 11.80 16.54 23.97
N THR A 451 12.08 15.38 24.53
CA THR A 451 11.86 15.08 25.95
C THR A 451 12.71 15.98 26.84
N GLN A 452 13.99 16.14 26.53
CA GLN A 452 14.89 17.04 27.28
C GLN A 452 14.43 18.50 27.26
N ARG A 453 13.84 18.97 26.15
CA ARG A 453 13.33 20.35 26.04
C ARG A 453 12.05 20.55 26.86
N ASN A 454 11.25 19.51 27.04
CA ASN A 454 9.99 19.56 27.82
C ASN A 454 10.24 19.45 29.34
N GLU A 455 11.43 19.01 29.76
CA GLU A 455 11.83 18.93 31.17
C GLU A 455 12.51 20.21 31.69
N LEU A 456 12.83 21.18 30.81
CA LEU A 456 13.39 22.49 31.13
C LEU A 456 12.28 23.56 31.13
#